data_0103d643e672308d2ed76e397e442566
#
_entry.id   0103d643e672308d2ed76e397e442566
#
_cell.length_a   1.000
_cell.length_b   1.000
_cell.length_c   1.000
_cell.angle_alpha   90.00
_cell.angle_beta   90.00
_cell.angle_gamma   90.00
#
_symmetry.space_group_name_H-M   'P 1'
#
loop_
_entity.id
_entity.type
_entity.pdbx_description
1 polymer ?
#
loop_
_entity_poly.entity_id
_entity_poly.type
_entity_poly.pdbx_seq_one_letter_code
_entity_poly.pdbx_strand_id
1 'polypeptide(L)'
;MTKLALIGLGGIAQSVHLPVIQRNRSIVELEAVVDLSVQRRSRFGSVYAAAQAFASVADLCEAISSGDVHIDVAILATGGLHTNDALRLIRAGVRVLVEKPLAYSHAELDRLEQGILELGRSPEQWLRVGYMKEHDPAVAAALPLLAEVSPRAVRVEVLHPADAKQLAFAKLTPPATDIPEDVLTPAREAFLTEIRAAIGEQPDWLRNLYTNVVLGSIVHDLALTRHLGFELAAVEFAVRRGANFPGSVQAVGRTRDDIPWLLDWHFVEDYPEYQETIVVLHEKGQLSIEFGTPYVLNAPTVLEDWHSAPNAESVRSRRTWPQEEAFERELHSLVGMVREEFSTGSSIAAARRDLRSAQELWIACAHTAGSTVDPTCEAAREV
;
A
#
# COMPACT_ATOMS: atom_id res chain seq x y z
N MET A 1 21.33 3.46 -16.99
CA MET A 1 20.69 3.94 -15.76
C MET A 1 19.20 4.05 -16.05
N THR A 2 18.35 3.53 -15.19
CA THR A 2 16.90 3.53 -15.42
C THR A 2 16.33 4.92 -15.20
N LYS A 3 15.57 5.46 -16.18
CA LYS A 3 14.94 6.77 -16.10
C LYS A 3 13.60 6.66 -15.34
N LEU A 4 13.43 7.46 -14.30
CA LEU A 4 12.28 7.37 -13.39
C LEU A 4 11.49 8.69 -13.41
N ALA A 5 10.17 8.55 -13.44
CA ALA A 5 9.23 9.63 -13.13
C ALA A 5 8.60 9.43 -11.75
N LEU A 6 8.54 10.49 -10.94
CA LEU A 6 7.80 10.50 -9.67
C LEU A 6 6.54 11.35 -9.82
N ILE A 7 5.37 10.74 -9.62
CA ILE A 7 4.06 11.34 -9.84
C ILE A 7 3.36 11.52 -8.49
N GLY A 8 3.06 12.77 -8.15
CA GLY A 8 2.60 13.16 -6.82
C GLY A 8 3.76 13.48 -5.89
N LEU A 9 3.87 14.73 -5.48
CA LEU A 9 4.90 15.24 -4.57
C LEU A 9 4.33 15.44 -3.15
N GLY A 10 3.46 14.50 -2.73
CA GLY A 10 2.81 14.46 -1.42
C GLY A 10 3.73 13.96 -0.29
N GLY A 11 3.11 13.60 0.84
CA GLY A 11 3.81 13.16 2.05
C GLY A 11 4.74 11.97 1.81
N ILE A 12 4.26 10.87 1.24
CA ILE A 12 5.06 9.67 0.99
C ILE A 12 6.20 9.93 -0.02
N ALA A 13 5.95 10.75 -1.04
CA ALA A 13 6.98 11.13 -1.99
C ALA A 13 8.12 11.89 -1.30
N GLN A 14 7.79 12.83 -0.40
CA GLN A 14 8.77 13.67 0.29
C GLN A 14 9.51 12.93 1.41
N SER A 15 8.81 12.11 2.19
CA SER A 15 9.39 11.41 3.34
C SER A 15 10.16 10.14 2.94
N VAL A 16 9.79 9.50 1.85
CA VAL A 16 10.29 8.17 1.47
C VAL A 16 10.84 8.11 0.05
N HIS A 17 10.01 8.27 -0.98
CA HIS A 17 10.44 7.98 -2.36
C HIS A 17 11.59 8.86 -2.84
N LEU A 18 11.54 10.18 -2.61
CA LEU A 18 12.63 11.08 -3.00
C LEU A 18 13.95 10.76 -2.29
N PRO A 19 13.99 10.58 -0.95
CA PRO A 19 15.19 10.12 -0.26
C PRO A 19 15.73 8.77 -0.76
N VAL A 20 14.86 7.80 -1.03
CA VAL A 20 15.24 6.48 -1.56
C VAL A 20 15.82 6.61 -2.97
N ILE A 21 15.16 7.34 -3.88
CA ILE A 21 15.66 7.61 -5.23
C ILE A 21 17.04 8.29 -5.17
N GLN A 22 17.20 9.28 -4.28
CA GLN A 22 18.45 10.01 -4.14
C GLN A 22 19.61 9.13 -3.65
N ARG A 23 19.36 8.18 -2.77
CA ARG A 23 20.37 7.21 -2.33
C ARG A 23 20.74 6.22 -3.44
N ASN A 24 19.81 5.92 -4.33
CA ASN A 24 19.94 4.92 -5.40
C ASN A 24 20.27 5.50 -6.78
N ARG A 25 20.84 6.72 -6.85
CA ARG A 25 21.18 7.39 -8.12
C ARG A 25 22.27 6.70 -8.96
N SER A 26 22.84 5.63 -8.49
CA SER A 26 23.73 4.76 -9.30
C SER A 26 22.94 3.83 -10.22
N ILE A 27 21.68 3.55 -9.92
CA ILE A 27 20.81 2.65 -10.68
C ILE A 27 19.60 3.34 -11.31
N VAL A 28 19.10 4.42 -10.68
CA VAL A 28 17.97 5.22 -11.19
C VAL A 28 18.37 6.70 -11.32
N GLU A 29 17.79 7.37 -12.30
CA GLU A 29 17.87 8.80 -12.50
C GLU A 29 16.45 9.39 -12.48
N LEU A 30 16.20 10.37 -11.59
CA LEU A 30 14.93 11.09 -11.58
C LEU A 30 14.89 12.06 -12.77
N GLU A 31 14.19 11.65 -13.82
CA GLU A 31 14.07 12.38 -15.09
C GLU A 31 12.89 13.35 -15.08
N ALA A 32 11.79 12.97 -14.43
CA ALA A 32 10.58 13.76 -14.39
C ALA A 32 9.90 13.73 -13.02
N VAL A 33 9.23 14.85 -12.69
CA VAL A 33 8.28 14.94 -11.57
C VAL A 33 6.95 15.47 -12.07
N VAL A 34 5.86 14.98 -11.49
CA VAL A 34 4.50 15.42 -11.84
C VAL A 34 3.74 15.78 -10.57
N ASP A 35 3.15 16.96 -10.54
CA ASP A 35 2.22 17.37 -9.46
C ASP A 35 1.29 18.47 -10.00
N LEU A 36 0.04 18.50 -9.56
CA LEU A 36 -0.91 19.54 -9.93
C LEU A 36 -0.50 20.92 -9.38
N SER A 37 0.12 20.97 -8.19
CA SER A 37 0.54 22.21 -7.54
C SER A 37 1.77 22.82 -8.21
N VAL A 38 1.63 24.05 -8.68
CA VAL A 38 2.74 24.86 -9.21
C VAL A 38 3.79 25.12 -8.12
N GLN A 39 3.35 25.38 -6.89
CA GLN A 39 4.25 25.64 -5.76
C GLN A 39 5.13 24.43 -5.47
N ARG A 40 4.55 23.20 -5.47
CA ARG A 40 5.32 21.97 -5.27
C ARG A 40 6.30 21.75 -6.42
N ARG A 41 5.85 21.84 -7.68
CA ARG A 41 6.74 21.68 -8.84
C ARG A 41 7.92 22.64 -8.80
N SER A 42 7.68 23.92 -8.53
CA SER A 42 8.75 24.94 -8.44
C SER A 42 9.73 24.64 -7.31
N ARG A 43 9.24 24.24 -6.14
CA ARG A 43 10.09 23.89 -5.00
C ARG A 43 10.99 22.67 -5.30
N PHE A 44 10.40 21.62 -5.85
CA PHE A 44 11.15 20.40 -6.16
C PHE A 44 12.06 20.58 -7.37
N GLY A 45 11.68 21.35 -8.38
CA GLY A 45 12.54 21.74 -9.50
C GLY A 45 13.80 22.50 -9.06
N SER A 46 13.74 23.27 -7.96
CA SER A 46 14.93 23.95 -7.41
C SER A 46 15.88 23.00 -6.66
N VAL A 47 15.36 21.89 -6.13
CA VAL A 47 16.16 20.90 -5.38
C VAL A 47 16.67 19.78 -6.30
N TYR A 48 15.87 19.38 -7.27
CA TYR A 48 16.15 18.30 -8.23
C TYR A 48 16.23 18.88 -9.64
N ALA A 49 17.16 19.82 -9.86
CA ALA A 49 17.27 20.63 -11.09
C ALA A 49 17.43 19.82 -12.39
N ALA A 50 17.78 18.55 -12.33
CA ALA A 50 17.89 17.67 -13.48
C ALA A 50 16.52 17.12 -13.95
N ALA A 51 15.50 17.11 -13.09
CA ALA A 51 14.19 16.55 -13.43
C ALA A 51 13.29 17.58 -14.12
N GLN A 52 12.63 17.17 -15.20
CA GLN A 52 11.59 17.97 -15.84
C GLN A 52 10.30 17.94 -15.01
N ALA A 53 9.58 19.06 -14.92
CA ALA A 53 8.37 19.20 -14.12
C ALA A 53 7.13 19.31 -15.00
N PHE A 54 6.15 18.43 -14.81
CA PHE A 54 4.90 18.37 -15.56
C PHE A 54 3.70 18.66 -14.64
N ALA A 55 2.65 19.26 -15.19
CA ALA A 55 1.43 19.55 -14.45
C ALA A 55 0.52 18.31 -14.31
N SER A 56 0.55 17.40 -15.27
CA SER A 56 -0.28 16.20 -15.30
C SER A 56 0.45 15.00 -15.89
N VAL A 57 -0.08 13.81 -15.65
CA VAL A 57 0.39 12.57 -16.33
C VAL A 57 0.16 12.65 -17.84
N ALA A 58 -0.88 13.38 -18.29
CA ALA A 58 -1.14 13.57 -19.71
C ALA A 58 0.01 14.36 -20.38
N ASP A 59 0.45 15.46 -19.76
CA ASP A 59 1.57 16.27 -20.29
C ASP A 59 2.87 15.46 -20.33
N LEU A 60 3.14 14.64 -19.30
CA LEU A 60 4.28 13.74 -19.29
C LEU A 60 4.20 12.72 -20.43
N CYS A 61 3.04 12.09 -20.65
CA CYS A 61 2.85 11.11 -21.73
C CYS A 61 2.98 11.76 -23.12
N GLU A 62 2.57 13.00 -23.28
CA GLU A 62 2.78 13.80 -24.51
C GLU A 62 4.28 14.01 -24.76
N ALA A 63 5.04 14.43 -23.75
CA ALA A 63 6.48 14.62 -23.84
C ALA A 63 7.24 13.29 -24.12
N ILE A 64 6.76 12.17 -23.59
CA ILE A 64 7.30 10.83 -23.93
C ILE A 64 7.03 10.53 -25.42
N SER A 65 5.82 10.78 -25.87
CA SER A 65 5.40 10.47 -27.26
C SER A 65 6.11 11.33 -28.29
N SER A 66 6.41 12.59 -27.97
CA SER A 66 7.20 13.49 -28.84
C SER A 66 8.70 13.18 -28.82
N GLY A 67 9.17 12.39 -27.85
CA GLY A 67 10.60 12.09 -27.65
C GLY A 67 11.37 13.15 -26.89
N ASP A 68 10.68 14.13 -26.28
CA ASP A 68 11.29 15.20 -25.48
C ASP A 68 11.81 14.69 -24.12
N VAL A 69 11.22 13.58 -23.62
CA VAL A 69 11.66 12.90 -22.41
C VAL A 69 11.57 11.38 -22.57
N HIS A 70 12.48 10.67 -21.95
CA HIS A 70 12.46 9.21 -21.91
C HIS A 70 12.28 8.72 -20.48
N ILE A 71 11.26 7.89 -20.25
CA ILE A 71 10.94 7.29 -18.94
C ILE A 71 10.80 5.78 -19.08
N ASP A 72 11.55 5.04 -18.27
CA ASP A 72 11.48 3.58 -18.18
C ASP A 72 10.45 3.13 -17.15
N VAL A 73 10.44 3.80 -15.99
CA VAL A 73 9.59 3.46 -14.85
C VAL A 73 8.96 4.70 -14.22
N ALA A 74 7.81 4.53 -13.60
CA ALA A 74 7.16 5.59 -12.83
C ALA A 74 6.71 5.09 -11.45
N ILE A 75 6.80 5.96 -10.44
CA ILE A 75 6.16 5.77 -9.15
C ILE A 75 4.95 6.71 -9.10
N LEU A 76 3.76 6.15 -8.98
CA LEU A 76 2.50 6.88 -8.89
C LEU A 76 2.08 6.98 -7.41
N ALA A 77 2.39 8.12 -6.80
CA ALA A 77 2.23 8.41 -5.37
C ALA A 77 1.22 9.56 -5.11
N THR A 78 0.20 9.68 -5.97
CA THR A 78 -0.90 10.62 -5.81
C THR A 78 -1.92 10.12 -4.79
N GLY A 79 -2.80 10.99 -4.31
CA GLY A 79 -4.00 10.57 -3.58
C GLY A 79 -5.18 10.34 -4.54
N GLY A 80 -6.17 9.55 -4.12
CA GLY A 80 -7.38 9.28 -4.89
C GLY A 80 -7.21 8.12 -5.90
N LEU A 81 -7.86 8.24 -7.07
CA LEU A 81 -7.85 7.19 -8.08
C LEU A 81 -6.52 7.15 -8.85
N HIS A 82 -5.98 5.95 -9.02
CA HIS A 82 -4.67 5.73 -9.65
C HIS A 82 -4.74 5.07 -11.03
N THR A 83 -5.78 4.30 -11.29
CA THR A 83 -5.85 3.33 -12.38
C THR A 83 -5.81 3.95 -13.76
N ASN A 84 -6.46 5.10 -13.97
CA ASN A 84 -6.44 5.81 -15.24
C ASN A 84 -5.06 6.34 -15.59
N ASP A 85 -4.34 6.91 -14.63
CA ASP A 85 -2.99 7.43 -14.84
C ASP A 85 -1.98 6.30 -14.99
N ALA A 86 -2.13 5.20 -14.23
CA ALA A 86 -1.34 4.00 -14.41
C ALA A 86 -1.49 3.42 -15.84
N LEU A 87 -2.72 3.32 -16.34
CA LEU A 87 -2.98 2.83 -17.70
C LEU A 87 -2.41 3.78 -18.77
N ARG A 88 -2.48 5.10 -18.58
CA ARG A 88 -1.85 6.10 -19.50
C ARG A 88 -0.34 5.92 -19.58
N LEU A 89 0.33 5.77 -18.45
CA LEU A 89 1.77 5.54 -18.38
C LEU A 89 2.15 4.21 -19.04
N ILE A 90 1.40 3.15 -18.76
CA ILE A 90 1.61 1.86 -19.39
C ILE A 90 1.43 1.96 -20.92
N ARG A 91 0.43 2.68 -21.43
CA ARG A 91 0.26 2.94 -22.87
C ARG A 91 1.46 3.67 -23.47
N ALA A 92 2.05 4.60 -22.74
CA ALA A 92 3.26 5.31 -23.17
C ALA A 92 4.54 4.46 -23.06
N GLY A 93 4.46 3.20 -22.65
CA GLY A 93 5.61 2.28 -22.57
C GLY A 93 6.33 2.30 -21.22
N VAL A 94 5.75 2.90 -20.20
CA VAL A 94 6.34 3.06 -18.86
C VAL A 94 5.82 1.95 -17.93
N ARG A 95 6.71 1.28 -17.19
CA ARG A 95 6.33 0.36 -16.12
C ARG A 95 6.04 1.14 -14.84
N VAL A 96 5.04 0.72 -14.07
CA VAL A 96 4.49 1.56 -12.99
C VAL A 96 4.49 0.81 -11.65
N LEU A 97 5.03 1.47 -10.63
CA LEU A 97 4.72 1.19 -9.23
C LEU A 97 3.60 2.15 -8.80
N VAL A 98 2.48 1.60 -8.33
CA VAL A 98 1.32 2.38 -7.89
C VAL A 98 1.19 2.25 -6.38
N GLU A 99 1.18 3.38 -5.66
CA GLU A 99 0.91 3.38 -4.23
C GLU A 99 -0.47 2.77 -3.91
N LYS A 100 -0.56 2.17 -2.74
CA LYS A 100 -1.80 1.56 -2.26
C LYS A 100 -2.83 2.63 -1.79
N PRO A 101 -4.13 2.34 -1.87
CA PRO A 101 -4.72 1.18 -2.53
C PRO A 101 -4.63 1.34 -4.06
N LEU A 102 -4.41 0.25 -4.79
CA LEU A 102 -4.39 0.31 -6.26
C LEU A 102 -5.72 0.81 -6.82
N ALA A 103 -6.83 0.37 -6.21
CA ALA A 103 -8.19 0.73 -6.60
C ALA A 103 -9.14 0.68 -5.39
N TYR A 104 -10.30 1.29 -5.53
CA TYR A 104 -11.36 1.32 -4.53
C TYR A 104 -12.54 0.40 -4.88
N SER A 105 -12.61 -0.10 -6.12
CA SER A 105 -13.65 -0.99 -6.61
C SER A 105 -13.08 -2.10 -7.49
N HIS A 106 -13.76 -3.25 -7.57
CA HIS A 106 -13.38 -4.32 -8.49
C HIS A 106 -13.55 -3.89 -9.95
N ALA A 107 -14.61 -3.11 -10.24
CA ALA A 107 -14.81 -2.55 -11.57
C ALA A 107 -13.65 -1.64 -12.02
N GLU A 108 -13.04 -0.92 -11.10
CA GLU A 108 -11.84 -0.12 -11.38
C GLU A 108 -10.65 -1.02 -11.74
N LEU A 109 -10.44 -2.12 -11.00
CA LEU A 109 -9.41 -3.12 -11.31
C LEU A 109 -9.66 -3.81 -12.65
N ASP A 110 -10.91 -4.15 -12.97
CA ASP A 110 -11.28 -4.79 -14.23
C ASP A 110 -10.95 -3.89 -15.43
N ARG A 111 -11.28 -2.60 -15.34
CA ARG A 111 -10.96 -1.64 -16.40
C ARG A 111 -9.45 -1.49 -16.60
N LEU A 112 -8.68 -1.46 -15.52
CA LEU A 112 -7.21 -1.38 -15.58
C LEU A 112 -6.61 -2.63 -16.21
N GLU A 113 -6.99 -3.80 -15.72
CA GLU A 113 -6.50 -5.10 -16.19
C GLU A 113 -6.82 -5.31 -17.67
N GLN A 114 -8.08 -5.10 -18.06
CA GLN A 114 -8.49 -5.18 -19.44
C GLN A 114 -7.73 -4.21 -20.34
N GLY A 115 -7.57 -2.96 -19.91
CA GLY A 115 -6.82 -1.97 -20.67
C GLY A 115 -5.34 -2.34 -20.87
N ILE A 116 -4.70 -3.02 -19.92
CA ILE A 116 -3.33 -3.53 -20.06
C ILE A 116 -3.29 -4.73 -21.04
N LEU A 117 -4.24 -5.65 -20.93
CA LEU A 117 -4.33 -6.82 -21.81
C LEU A 117 -4.61 -6.42 -23.26
N GLU A 118 -5.44 -5.42 -23.51
CA GLU A 118 -5.72 -4.86 -24.85
C GLU A 118 -4.46 -4.28 -25.53
N LEU A 119 -3.44 -3.88 -24.74
CA LEU A 119 -2.14 -3.46 -25.25
C LEU A 119 -1.22 -4.66 -25.56
N GLY A 120 -1.68 -5.90 -25.37
CA GLY A 120 -0.86 -7.10 -25.51
C GLY A 120 0.18 -7.23 -24.38
N ARG A 121 -0.08 -6.67 -23.20
CA ARG A 121 0.85 -6.62 -22.05
C ARG A 121 0.31 -7.44 -20.88
N SER A 122 1.21 -8.01 -20.08
CA SER A 122 0.86 -8.71 -18.83
C SER A 122 0.89 -7.74 -17.65
N PRO A 123 -0.18 -7.67 -16.82
CA PRO A 123 -0.16 -6.85 -15.61
C PRO A 123 1.06 -7.11 -14.71
N GLU A 124 1.48 -8.37 -14.58
CA GLU A 124 2.63 -8.78 -13.75
C GLU A 124 3.97 -8.23 -14.25
N GLN A 125 4.08 -7.87 -15.52
CA GLN A 125 5.29 -7.31 -16.11
C GLN A 125 5.28 -5.77 -16.17
N TRP A 126 4.11 -5.15 -16.02
CA TRP A 126 3.94 -3.72 -16.25
C TRP A 126 3.49 -2.93 -15.03
N LEU A 127 2.98 -3.61 -13.99
CA LEU A 127 2.47 -2.95 -12.80
C LEU A 127 2.91 -3.67 -11.51
N ARG A 128 3.30 -2.87 -10.52
CA ARG A 128 3.46 -3.28 -9.12
C ARG A 128 2.60 -2.40 -8.22
N VAL A 129 2.12 -2.98 -7.14
CA VAL A 129 1.42 -2.26 -6.08
C VAL A 129 2.40 -1.95 -4.96
N GLY A 130 2.37 -0.74 -4.43
CA GLY A 130 3.25 -0.25 -3.37
C GLY A 130 2.95 -0.88 -2.00
N TYR A 131 3.14 -2.18 -1.90
CA TYR A 131 3.09 -2.94 -0.65
C TYR A 131 4.51 -3.16 -0.11
N MET A 132 5.16 -2.08 0.32
CA MET A 132 6.57 -2.09 0.69
C MET A 132 6.95 -3.19 1.69
N LYS A 133 6.04 -3.60 2.58
CA LYS A 133 6.29 -4.65 3.59
C LYS A 133 6.55 -6.02 2.97
N GLU A 134 6.04 -6.31 1.76
CA GLU A 134 6.37 -7.55 1.03
C GLU A 134 7.85 -7.61 0.64
N HIS A 135 8.52 -6.46 0.58
CA HIS A 135 9.94 -6.32 0.26
C HIS A 135 10.84 -6.26 1.49
N ASP A 136 10.27 -6.25 2.70
CA ASP A 136 11.03 -6.16 3.94
C ASP A 136 11.92 -7.41 4.12
N PRO A 137 13.22 -7.24 4.47
CA PRO A 137 14.13 -8.36 4.66
C PRO A 137 13.71 -9.31 5.80
N ALA A 138 13.03 -8.80 6.85
CA ALA A 138 12.50 -9.63 7.92
C ALA A 138 11.35 -10.52 7.42
N VAL A 139 10.48 -10.00 6.55
CA VAL A 139 9.42 -10.76 5.88
C VAL A 139 10.01 -11.84 4.98
N ALA A 140 10.99 -11.49 4.16
CA ALA A 140 11.69 -12.47 3.31
C ALA A 140 12.34 -13.59 4.14
N ALA A 141 12.91 -13.26 5.31
CA ALA A 141 13.52 -14.24 6.22
C ALA A 141 12.49 -15.06 7.01
N ALA A 142 11.26 -14.57 7.18
CA ALA A 142 10.17 -15.29 7.84
C ALA A 142 9.60 -16.43 6.97
N LEU A 143 9.49 -16.22 5.65
CA LEU A 143 8.87 -17.17 4.73
C LEU A 143 9.43 -18.61 4.83
N PRO A 144 10.75 -18.87 4.78
CA PRO A 144 11.28 -20.22 4.93
C PRO A 144 11.03 -20.82 6.31
N LEU A 145 10.98 -20.01 7.38
CA LEU A 145 10.67 -20.51 8.73
C LEU A 145 9.21 -20.94 8.85
N LEU A 146 8.30 -20.17 8.25
CA LEU A 146 6.86 -20.48 8.23
C LEU A 146 6.58 -21.75 7.42
N ALA A 147 7.38 -22.06 6.40
CA ALA A 147 7.25 -23.28 5.61
C ALA A 147 7.63 -24.57 6.40
N GLU A 148 8.37 -24.44 7.51
CA GLU A 148 8.82 -25.57 8.33
C GLU A 148 7.92 -25.87 9.55
N VAL A 149 6.85 -25.11 9.75
CA VAL A 149 5.97 -25.21 10.90
C VAL A 149 4.51 -25.39 10.51
N SER A 150 3.68 -25.84 11.47
CA SER A 150 2.23 -25.93 11.31
C SER A 150 1.55 -24.77 12.03
N PRO A 151 1.10 -23.74 11.32
CA PRO A 151 0.46 -22.57 11.92
C PRO A 151 -0.85 -22.93 12.64
N ARG A 152 -1.12 -22.24 13.76
CA ARG A 152 -2.32 -22.44 14.59
C ARG A 152 -3.20 -21.18 14.64
N ALA A 153 -2.61 -20.01 14.55
CA ALA A 153 -3.33 -18.74 14.47
C ALA A 153 -2.40 -17.64 13.95
N VAL A 154 -2.98 -16.65 13.31
CA VAL A 154 -2.31 -15.38 12.93
C VAL A 154 -2.97 -14.23 13.69
N ARG A 155 -2.16 -13.37 14.28
CA ARG A 155 -2.62 -12.16 14.98
C ARG A 155 -1.90 -10.96 14.42
N VAL A 156 -2.67 -9.92 14.17
CA VAL A 156 -2.18 -8.61 13.73
C VAL A 156 -2.60 -7.57 14.77
N GLU A 157 -1.67 -6.80 15.26
CA GLU A 157 -1.93 -5.65 16.13
C GLU A 157 -1.30 -4.41 15.54
N VAL A 158 -2.08 -3.32 15.45
CA VAL A 158 -1.62 -2.02 14.97
C VAL A 158 -1.98 -0.94 15.96
N LEU A 159 -0.97 -0.21 16.46
CA LEU A 159 -1.13 0.96 17.31
C LEU A 159 -0.72 2.19 16.51
N HIS A 160 -1.71 2.92 16.01
CA HIS A 160 -1.55 3.99 15.05
C HIS A 160 -1.72 5.37 15.71
N PRO A 161 -0.64 6.14 15.95
CA PRO A 161 -0.73 7.52 16.38
C PRO A 161 -1.20 8.44 15.25
N ALA A 162 -1.46 9.70 15.54
CA ALA A 162 -1.82 10.68 14.51
C ALA A 162 -0.71 10.84 13.46
N ASP A 163 -1.08 10.93 12.18
CA ASP A 163 -0.15 11.09 11.05
C ASP A 163 0.77 12.30 11.21
N ALA A 164 0.24 13.42 11.70
CA ALA A 164 1.03 14.62 11.95
C ALA A 164 2.20 14.35 12.92
N LYS A 165 2.00 13.47 13.91
CA LYS A 165 3.03 13.05 14.86
C LYS A 165 4.07 12.15 14.20
N GLN A 166 3.60 11.18 13.42
CA GLN A 166 4.48 10.24 12.69
C GLN A 166 5.35 10.93 11.64
N LEU A 167 4.83 11.98 11.00
CA LEU A 167 5.50 12.71 9.91
C LEU A 167 6.24 13.97 10.37
N ALA A 168 6.20 14.32 11.66
CA ALA A 168 6.81 15.55 12.18
C ALA A 168 8.31 15.68 11.88
N PHE A 169 9.03 14.56 11.87
CA PHE A 169 10.48 14.51 11.55
C PHE A 169 10.76 14.88 10.09
N ALA A 170 9.86 14.55 9.17
CA ALA A 170 10.08 14.73 7.74
C ALA A 170 9.95 16.20 7.27
N LYS A 171 9.46 17.09 8.14
CA LYS A 171 9.26 18.52 7.86
C LYS A 171 8.65 18.76 6.49
N LEU A 172 7.56 18.04 6.22
CA LEU A 172 6.86 18.07 4.94
C LEU A 172 6.46 19.50 4.54
N THR A 173 6.33 19.73 3.24
CA THR A 173 5.71 20.95 2.77
C THR A 173 4.24 20.98 3.19
N PRO A 174 3.69 22.16 3.51
CA PRO A 174 2.26 22.29 3.76
C PRO A 174 1.42 21.69 2.63
N PRO A 175 0.17 21.29 2.91
CA PRO A 175 -0.76 20.90 1.87
C PRO A 175 -0.84 21.98 0.77
N ALA A 176 -0.92 21.54 -0.48
CA ALA A 176 -1.05 22.46 -1.61
C ALA A 176 -2.37 23.23 -1.53
N THR A 177 -2.32 24.54 -1.71
CA THR A 177 -3.50 25.43 -1.70
C THR A 177 -3.70 26.14 -3.05
N ASP A 178 -2.86 25.83 -4.03
CA ASP A 178 -2.80 26.46 -5.34
C ASP A 178 -3.39 25.59 -6.47
N ILE A 179 -4.03 24.47 -6.12
CA ILE A 179 -4.71 23.63 -7.13
C ILE A 179 -6.12 24.19 -7.37
N PRO A 180 -6.47 24.52 -8.62
CA PRO A 180 -7.76 25.10 -8.95
C PRO A 180 -8.94 24.16 -8.63
N GLU A 181 -10.06 24.71 -8.20
CA GLU A 181 -11.25 23.94 -7.80
C GLU A 181 -11.90 23.21 -9.00
N ASP A 182 -11.81 23.76 -10.19
CA ASP A 182 -12.26 23.12 -11.42
C ASP A 182 -11.48 21.85 -11.80
N VAL A 183 -10.26 21.67 -11.25
CA VAL A 183 -9.48 20.43 -11.34
C VAL A 183 -9.86 19.47 -10.23
N LEU A 184 -10.07 19.97 -9.00
CA LEU A 184 -10.36 19.13 -7.82
C LEU A 184 -11.78 18.55 -7.84
N THR A 185 -12.78 19.32 -8.29
CA THR A 185 -14.19 18.90 -8.26
C THR A 185 -14.43 17.65 -9.11
N PRO A 186 -14.02 17.56 -10.41
CA PRO A 186 -14.19 16.34 -11.18
C PRO A 186 -13.47 15.13 -10.60
N ALA A 187 -12.29 15.33 -10.00
CA ALA A 187 -11.54 14.24 -9.36
C ALA A 187 -12.26 13.70 -8.11
N ARG A 188 -12.84 14.59 -7.29
CA ARG A 188 -13.67 14.21 -6.13
C ARG A 188 -14.94 13.46 -6.56
N GLU A 189 -15.62 13.93 -7.61
CA GLU A 189 -16.83 13.28 -8.13
C GLU A 189 -16.54 11.89 -8.68
N ALA A 190 -15.45 11.74 -9.44
CA ALA A 190 -15.00 10.44 -9.93
C ALA A 190 -14.66 9.49 -8.78
N PHE A 191 -13.93 9.97 -7.77
CA PHE A 191 -13.62 9.22 -6.55
C PHE A 191 -14.89 8.75 -5.83
N LEU A 192 -15.82 9.64 -5.58
CA LEU A 192 -17.09 9.30 -4.92
C LEU A 192 -17.93 8.30 -5.73
N THR A 193 -17.85 8.36 -7.05
CA THR A 193 -18.53 7.41 -7.94
C THR A 193 -17.97 6.00 -7.77
N GLU A 194 -16.66 5.83 -7.74
CA GLU A 194 -16.04 4.51 -7.47
C GLU A 194 -16.37 4.00 -6.06
N ILE A 195 -16.35 4.88 -5.06
CA ILE A 195 -16.74 4.47 -3.68
C ILE A 195 -18.21 4.01 -3.63
N ARG A 196 -19.12 4.71 -4.32
CA ARG A 196 -20.53 4.28 -4.39
C ARG A 196 -20.70 2.94 -5.10
N ALA A 197 -19.94 2.69 -6.14
CA ALA A 197 -19.94 1.38 -6.82
C ALA A 197 -19.48 0.27 -5.86
N ALA A 198 -18.44 0.54 -5.09
CA ALA A 198 -17.85 -0.42 -4.15
C ALA A 198 -18.77 -0.74 -2.96
N ILE A 199 -19.29 0.28 -2.27
CA ILE A 199 -19.96 0.11 -0.96
C ILE A 199 -21.40 0.68 -0.90
N GLY A 200 -21.94 1.16 -2.01
CA GLY A 200 -23.24 1.84 -2.05
C GLY A 200 -23.23 3.23 -1.42
N GLU A 201 -24.41 3.83 -1.27
CA GLU A 201 -24.56 5.09 -0.53
C GLU A 201 -24.46 4.83 0.97
N GLN A 202 -23.48 5.46 1.61
CA GLN A 202 -23.19 5.26 3.02
C GLN A 202 -23.01 6.59 3.77
N PRO A 203 -23.28 6.63 5.08
CA PRO A 203 -22.90 7.75 5.93
C PRO A 203 -21.40 8.04 5.87
N ASP A 204 -21.02 9.29 6.07
CA ASP A 204 -19.63 9.74 5.98
C ASP A 204 -18.63 8.92 6.79
N TRP A 205 -19.01 8.52 8.00
CA TRP A 205 -18.13 7.74 8.86
C TRP A 205 -17.87 6.32 8.32
N LEU A 206 -18.87 5.66 7.70
CA LEU A 206 -18.71 4.35 7.08
C LEU A 206 -17.90 4.45 5.78
N ARG A 207 -18.12 5.50 5.00
CA ARG A 207 -17.32 5.78 3.82
C ARG A 207 -15.87 6.04 4.21
N ASN A 208 -15.64 6.87 5.24
CA ASN A 208 -14.29 7.12 5.75
C ASN A 208 -13.65 5.89 6.39
N LEU A 209 -14.43 5.00 7.02
CA LEU A 209 -13.92 3.71 7.50
C LEU A 209 -13.36 2.88 6.34
N TYR A 210 -14.10 2.80 5.22
CA TYR A 210 -13.66 2.09 4.04
C TYR A 210 -12.38 2.69 3.44
N THR A 211 -12.41 3.99 3.15
CA THR A 211 -11.35 4.66 2.39
C THR A 211 -10.09 4.93 3.20
N ASN A 212 -10.23 5.39 4.45
CA ASN A 212 -9.10 5.90 5.23
C ASN A 212 -8.56 4.88 6.24
N VAL A 213 -9.40 3.98 6.75
CA VAL A 213 -8.96 2.97 7.73
C VAL A 213 -8.70 1.64 7.05
N VAL A 214 -9.71 1.07 6.38
CA VAL A 214 -9.58 -0.26 5.77
C VAL A 214 -8.60 -0.22 4.60
N LEU A 215 -8.86 0.60 3.58
CA LEU A 215 -7.98 0.74 2.40
C LEU A 215 -6.79 1.69 2.64
N GLY A 216 -6.89 2.60 3.61
CA GLY A 216 -5.79 3.51 3.95
C GLY A 216 -4.70 2.86 4.80
N SER A 217 -5.06 1.96 5.71
CA SER A 217 -4.14 1.34 6.68
C SER A 217 -4.21 -0.19 6.66
N ILE A 218 -5.36 -0.79 7.03
CA ILE A 218 -5.51 -2.24 7.23
C ILE A 218 -5.18 -3.06 5.97
N VAL A 219 -5.31 -2.48 4.79
CA VAL A 219 -4.92 -3.14 3.53
C VAL A 219 -3.46 -3.59 3.51
N HIS A 220 -2.56 -2.91 4.23
CA HIS A 220 -1.18 -3.36 4.39
C HIS A 220 -1.07 -4.68 5.13
N ASP A 221 -1.90 -4.86 6.18
CA ASP A 221 -1.94 -6.07 6.99
C ASP A 221 -2.57 -7.23 6.21
N LEU A 222 -3.63 -6.95 5.45
CA LEU A 222 -4.26 -7.92 4.56
C LEU A 222 -3.27 -8.41 3.49
N ALA A 223 -2.59 -7.48 2.81
CA ALA A 223 -1.59 -7.81 1.80
C ALA A 223 -0.41 -8.58 2.40
N LEU A 224 0.08 -8.17 3.57
CA LEU A 224 1.22 -8.82 4.20
C LEU A 224 0.87 -10.23 4.72
N THR A 225 -0.28 -10.41 5.38
CA THR A 225 -0.71 -11.74 5.83
C THR A 225 -0.95 -12.67 4.63
N ARG A 226 -1.55 -12.18 3.53
CA ARG A 226 -1.63 -12.93 2.26
C ARG A 226 -0.25 -13.32 1.73
N HIS A 227 0.71 -12.39 1.73
CA HIS A 227 2.08 -12.64 1.26
C HIS A 227 2.81 -13.70 2.10
N LEU A 228 2.56 -13.71 3.40
CA LEU A 228 3.08 -14.74 4.32
C LEU A 228 2.37 -16.10 4.20
N GLY A 229 1.37 -16.24 3.32
CA GLY A 229 0.61 -17.47 3.12
C GLY A 229 -0.69 -17.56 3.94
N PHE A 230 -1.09 -16.48 4.60
CA PHE A 230 -2.29 -16.42 5.45
C PHE A 230 -3.38 -15.54 4.84
N GLU A 231 -3.74 -15.82 3.59
CA GLU A 231 -4.79 -15.07 2.90
C GLU A 231 -6.14 -15.24 3.62
N LEU A 232 -6.77 -14.12 3.99
CA LEU A 232 -8.08 -14.10 4.64
C LEU A 232 -9.14 -14.61 3.66
N ALA A 233 -9.87 -15.64 4.05
CA ALA A 233 -10.93 -16.27 3.24
C ALA A 233 -12.32 -15.87 3.68
N ALA A 234 -12.50 -15.54 4.97
CA ALA A 234 -13.78 -15.08 5.51
C ALA A 234 -13.58 -14.23 6.76
N VAL A 235 -14.40 -13.20 6.91
CA VAL A 235 -14.51 -12.40 8.13
C VAL A 235 -15.73 -12.88 8.90
N GLU A 236 -15.53 -13.53 10.03
CA GLU A 236 -16.61 -14.06 10.89
C GLU A 236 -17.24 -12.96 11.75
N PHE A 237 -16.44 -11.97 12.15
CA PHE A 237 -16.87 -10.85 12.96
C PHE A 237 -15.92 -9.67 12.79
N ALA A 238 -16.48 -8.46 12.65
CA ALA A 238 -15.70 -7.23 12.77
C ALA A 238 -16.54 -6.12 13.41
N VAL A 239 -15.87 -5.25 14.17
CA VAL A 239 -16.52 -4.13 14.85
C VAL A 239 -15.60 -2.92 14.92
N ARG A 240 -16.16 -1.75 14.64
CA ARG A 240 -15.53 -0.47 14.97
C ARG A 240 -15.98 -0.03 16.36
N ARG A 241 -15.03 0.35 17.21
CA ARG A 241 -15.28 0.85 18.59
C ARG A 241 -14.71 2.25 18.76
N GLY A 242 -15.28 2.95 19.75
CA GLY A 242 -14.89 4.32 20.12
C GLY A 242 -15.89 5.35 19.64
N ALA A 243 -16.07 6.43 20.44
CA ALA A 243 -17.00 7.53 20.14
C ALA A 243 -16.48 8.39 18.98
N ASN A 244 -15.18 8.64 18.95
CA ASN A 244 -14.53 9.47 17.94
C ASN A 244 -14.06 8.59 16.75
N PHE A 245 -14.09 9.18 15.56
CA PHE A 245 -13.50 8.57 14.38
C PHE A 245 -11.98 8.83 14.36
N PRO A 246 -11.16 7.87 13.92
CA PRO A 246 -11.49 6.53 13.46
C PRO A 246 -11.81 5.50 14.56
N GLY A 247 -11.31 5.65 15.77
CA GLY A 247 -11.47 4.69 16.86
C GLY A 247 -10.60 3.44 16.68
N SER A 248 -11.16 2.28 17.03
CA SER A 248 -10.48 0.99 16.86
C SER A 248 -11.29 0.06 15.98
N VAL A 249 -10.64 -0.82 15.23
CA VAL A 249 -11.25 -1.88 14.45
C VAL A 249 -10.72 -3.22 14.97
N GLN A 250 -11.64 -4.10 15.35
CA GLN A 250 -11.34 -5.46 15.77
C GLN A 250 -12.03 -6.44 14.83
N ALA A 251 -11.29 -7.44 14.37
CA ALA A 251 -11.85 -8.46 13.48
C ALA A 251 -11.35 -9.85 13.82
N VAL A 252 -12.20 -10.82 13.57
CA VAL A 252 -11.91 -12.26 13.63
C VAL A 252 -12.35 -12.88 12.32
N GLY A 253 -11.51 -13.74 11.78
CA GLY A 253 -11.78 -14.44 10.53
C GLY A 253 -10.97 -15.72 10.41
N ARG A 254 -11.01 -16.30 9.23
CA ARG A 254 -10.24 -17.51 8.87
C ARG A 254 -9.50 -17.32 7.57
N THR A 255 -8.31 -17.90 7.52
CA THR A 255 -7.55 -18.01 6.28
C THR A 255 -8.13 -19.12 5.38
N ARG A 256 -7.63 -19.21 4.13
CA ARG A 256 -8.00 -20.29 3.19
C ARG A 256 -7.71 -21.69 3.72
N ASP A 257 -6.70 -21.80 4.58
CA ASP A 257 -6.31 -23.06 5.22
C ASP A 257 -7.00 -23.28 6.59
N ASP A 258 -8.10 -22.58 6.84
CA ASP A 258 -8.90 -22.64 8.07
C ASP A 258 -8.13 -22.24 9.34
N ILE A 259 -7.07 -21.43 9.21
CA ILE A 259 -6.30 -20.92 10.34
C ILE A 259 -7.01 -19.68 10.89
N PRO A 260 -7.25 -19.59 12.21
CA PRO A 260 -7.80 -18.38 12.84
C PRO A 260 -6.94 -17.15 12.56
N TRP A 261 -7.59 -16.08 12.09
CA TRP A 261 -6.99 -14.78 11.79
C TRP A 261 -7.64 -13.70 12.67
N LEU A 262 -6.84 -12.90 13.35
CA LEU A 262 -7.29 -11.88 14.29
C LEU A 262 -6.62 -10.55 13.97
N LEU A 263 -7.39 -9.45 14.03
CA LEU A 263 -6.90 -8.08 13.88
C LEU A 263 -7.38 -7.22 15.05
N ASP A 264 -6.43 -6.51 15.65
CA ASP A 264 -6.65 -5.41 16.58
C ASP A 264 -5.97 -4.15 16.03
N TRP A 265 -6.72 -3.26 15.36
CA TRP A 265 -6.23 -1.99 14.83
C TRP A 265 -6.75 -0.84 15.70
N HIS A 266 -5.85 -0.03 16.25
CA HIS A 266 -6.17 1.04 17.18
C HIS A 266 -5.60 2.37 16.72
N PHE A 267 -6.47 3.38 16.54
CA PHE A 267 -6.05 4.76 16.44
C PHE A 267 -6.01 5.38 17.85
N VAL A 268 -4.81 5.71 18.30
CA VAL A 268 -4.55 6.36 19.59
C VAL A 268 -3.75 7.62 19.33
N GLU A 269 -4.41 8.77 19.22
CA GLU A 269 -3.85 10.03 18.74
C GLU A 269 -2.49 10.37 19.36
N ASP A 270 -2.39 10.24 20.68
CA ASP A 270 -1.19 10.57 21.47
C ASP A 270 -0.29 9.35 21.77
N TYR A 271 -0.49 8.22 21.08
CA TYR A 271 0.40 7.07 21.28
C TYR A 271 1.87 7.48 21.00
N PRO A 272 2.84 6.97 21.80
CA PRO A 272 4.24 7.44 21.71
C PRO A 272 4.84 7.29 20.32
N GLU A 273 4.65 6.12 19.70
CA GLU A 273 5.18 5.78 18.37
C GLU A 273 4.31 4.73 17.70
N TYR A 274 4.37 4.66 16.38
CA TYR A 274 3.70 3.61 15.63
C TYR A 274 4.29 2.24 15.98
N GLN A 275 3.41 1.27 16.20
CA GLN A 275 3.77 -0.14 16.38
C GLN A 275 2.83 -0.99 15.54
N GLU A 276 3.39 -1.97 14.88
CA GLU A 276 2.64 -3.01 14.18
C GLU A 276 3.33 -4.34 14.40
N THR A 277 2.58 -5.33 14.80
CA THR A 277 3.10 -6.66 15.11
C THR A 277 2.24 -7.72 14.43
N ILE A 278 2.89 -8.63 13.71
CA ILE A 278 2.28 -9.86 13.21
C ILE A 278 2.86 -11.02 13.99
N VAL A 279 2.00 -11.83 14.60
CA VAL A 279 2.39 -13.03 15.33
C VAL A 279 1.74 -14.25 14.70
N VAL A 280 2.56 -15.20 14.26
CA VAL A 280 2.11 -16.53 13.84
C VAL A 280 2.39 -17.53 14.95
N LEU A 281 1.31 -18.04 15.55
CA LEU A 281 1.40 -19.15 16.52
C LEU A 281 1.49 -20.46 15.74
N HIS A 282 2.36 -21.35 16.15
CA HIS A 282 2.54 -22.67 15.55
C HIS A 282 2.74 -23.75 16.60
N GLU A 283 2.81 -25.02 16.21
CA GLU A 283 2.83 -26.16 17.14
C GLU A 283 4.06 -26.22 18.07
N LYS A 284 5.14 -25.48 17.73
CA LYS A 284 6.37 -25.45 18.53
C LYS A 284 6.58 -24.14 19.28
N GLY A 285 5.83 -23.08 18.94
CA GLY A 285 6.03 -21.76 19.52
C GLY A 285 5.36 -20.63 18.73
N GLN A 286 6.12 -19.57 18.45
CA GLN A 286 5.64 -18.44 17.66
C GLN A 286 6.75 -17.77 16.86
N LEU A 287 6.36 -17.21 15.74
CA LEU A 287 7.14 -16.25 14.96
C LEU A 287 6.47 -14.88 15.05
N SER A 288 7.23 -13.82 15.37
CA SER A 288 6.72 -12.45 15.35
C SER A 288 7.54 -11.54 14.44
N ILE A 289 6.85 -10.62 13.76
CA ILE A 289 7.46 -9.56 12.94
C ILE A 289 6.94 -8.24 13.50
N GLU A 290 7.87 -7.39 13.96
CA GLU A 290 7.55 -6.09 14.56
C GLU A 290 8.04 -4.98 13.63
N PHE A 291 7.12 -4.14 13.13
CA PHE A 291 7.40 -2.99 12.28
C PHE A 291 7.35 -1.70 13.10
N GLY A 292 8.32 -0.83 12.87
CA GLY A 292 8.30 0.54 13.37
C GLY A 292 7.53 1.50 12.45
N THR A 293 7.68 2.81 12.71
CA THR A 293 7.04 3.88 11.93
C THR A 293 7.37 3.76 10.44
N PRO A 294 6.38 3.58 9.54
CA PRO A 294 6.61 3.25 8.14
C PRO A 294 7.27 4.38 7.33
N TYR A 295 7.28 5.61 7.84
CA TYR A 295 7.88 6.78 7.18
C TYR A 295 9.34 7.03 7.59
N VAL A 296 9.86 6.29 8.57
CA VAL A 296 11.24 6.43 9.06
C VAL A 296 12.12 5.42 8.36
N LEU A 297 12.92 5.90 7.42
CA LEU A 297 13.88 5.06 6.70
C LEU A 297 14.98 4.53 7.65
N ASN A 298 15.41 3.30 7.41
CA ASN A 298 16.39 2.58 8.22
C ASN A 298 15.96 2.36 9.70
N ALA A 299 14.64 2.27 9.95
CA ALA A 299 14.09 1.73 11.18
C ALA A 299 13.88 0.22 10.97
N PRO A 300 14.83 -0.64 11.42
CA PRO A 300 14.81 -2.05 11.00
C PRO A 300 13.66 -2.80 11.65
N THR A 301 12.92 -3.53 10.84
CA THR A 301 11.93 -4.52 11.27
C THR A 301 12.62 -5.63 12.06
N VAL A 302 11.95 -6.09 13.12
CA VAL A 302 12.43 -7.15 13.99
C VAL A 302 11.73 -8.45 13.64
N LEU A 303 12.48 -9.49 13.35
CA LEU A 303 11.97 -10.86 13.27
C LEU A 303 12.41 -11.62 14.53
N GLU A 304 11.45 -12.13 15.28
CA GLU A 304 11.69 -12.96 16.44
C GLU A 304 11.07 -14.33 16.23
N ASP A 305 11.89 -15.37 16.46
CA ASP A 305 11.46 -16.77 16.48
C ASP A 305 11.67 -17.32 17.89
N TRP A 306 10.59 -17.75 18.53
CA TRP A 306 10.58 -18.34 19.85
C TRP A 306 9.92 -19.70 19.81
N HIS A 307 10.70 -20.75 20.02
CA HIS A 307 10.23 -22.13 19.92
C HIS A 307 10.88 -23.08 20.93
N SER A 308 10.25 -24.23 21.11
CA SER A 308 10.79 -25.33 21.89
C SER A 308 11.70 -26.20 21.03
N ALA A 309 12.94 -26.38 21.45
CA ALA A 309 13.89 -27.30 20.84
C ALA A 309 13.66 -28.74 21.33
N PRO A 310 14.22 -29.79 20.67
CA PRO A 310 13.99 -31.20 21.00
C PRO A 310 14.33 -31.58 22.45
N ASN A 311 15.25 -30.91 23.11
CA ASN A 311 15.70 -31.15 24.47
C ASN A 311 14.88 -30.40 25.54
N ALA A 312 13.67 -29.95 25.21
CA ALA A 312 12.82 -29.09 26.06
C ALA A 312 13.46 -27.72 26.38
N GLU A 313 14.47 -27.31 25.62
CA GLU A 313 15.05 -25.97 25.70
C GLU A 313 14.09 -24.98 25.05
N SER A 314 13.94 -23.80 25.64
CA SER A 314 13.30 -22.65 25.01
C SER A 314 14.33 -21.85 24.24
N VAL A 315 14.19 -21.77 22.93
CA VAL A 315 15.08 -21.01 22.06
C VAL A 315 14.38 -19.74 21.61
N ARG A 316 15.05 -18.60 21.75
CA ARG A 316 14.57 -17.31 21.29
C ARG A 316 15.65 -16.64 20.47
N SER A 317 15.38 -16.39 19.20
CA SER A 317 16.27 -15.67 18.31
C SER A 317 15.62 -14.36 17.88
N ARG A 318 16.39 -13.28 17.85
CA ARG A 318 15.98 -11.95 17.38
C ARG A 318 16.90 -11.52 16.27
N ARG A 319 16.35 -11.14 15.12
CA ARG A 319 17.09 -10.74 13.93
C ARG A 319 16.59 -9.41 13.39
N THR A 320 17.52 -8.58 12.92
CA THR A 320 17.26 -7.30 12.27
C THR A 320 18.21 -7.10 11.10
N TRP A 321 17.84 -6.26 10.15
CA TRP A 321 18.63 -5.92 8.94
C TRP A 321 18.83 -4.41 8.84
N PRO A 322 19.70 -3.80 9.66
CA PRO A 322 19.81 -2.34 9.80
C PRO A 322 20.38 -1.63 8.57
N GLN A 323 20.90 -2.36 7.60
CA GLN A 323 21.44 -1.81 6.36
C GLN A 323 20.54 -2.01 5.14
N GLU A 324 19.41 -2.68 5.32
CA GLU A 324 18.44 -2.95 4.26
C GLU A 324 17.15 -2.18 4.54
N GLU A 325 16.55 -1.66 3.48
CA GLU A 325 15.35 -0.83 3.55
C GLU A 325 14.26 -1.40 2.62
N ALA A 326 13.04 -1.59 3.13
CA ALA A 326 11.94 -2.16 2.38
C ALA A 326 11.62 -1.36 1.10
N PHE A 327 11.56 -0.04 1.19
CA PHE A 327 11.30 0.82 0.03
C PHE A 327 12.46 0.84 -0.99
N GLU A 328 13.70 0.64 -0.56
CA GLU A 328 14.82 0.47 -1.51
C GLU A 328 14.69 -0.83 -2.28
N ARG A 329 14.34 -1.92 -1.60
CA ARG A 329 14.10 -3.22 -2.23
C ARG A 329 12.90 -3.19 -3.18
N GLU A 330 11.85 -2.44 -2.83
CA GLU A 330 10.70 -2.17 -3.70
C GLU A 330 11.13 -1.40 -4.96
N LEU A 331 11.94 -0.34 -4.82
CA LEU A 331 12.52 0.38 -5.95
C LEU A 331 13.39 -0.53 -6.82
N HIS A 332 14.22 -1.40 -6.21
CA HIS A 332 15.02 -2.36 -6.96
C HIS A 332 14.16 -3.36 -7.72
N SER A 333 13.04 -3.80 -7.14
CA SER A 333 12.06 -4.65 -7.83
C SER A 333 11.43 -3.93 -9.03
N LEU A 334 11.08 -2.65 -8.91
CA LEU A 334 10.58 -1.85 -10.03
C LEU A 334 11.62 -1.73 -11.16
N VAL A 335 12.88 -1.47 -10.81
CA VAL A 335 13.98 -1.42 -11.79
C VAL A 335 14.20 -2.77 -12.45
N GLY A 336 14.09 -3.88 -11.70
CA GLY A 336 14.20 -5.23 -12.19
C GLY A 336 13.18 -5.57 -13.28
N MET A 337 11.98 -4.97 -13.25
CA MET A 337 10.98 -5.15 -14.30
C MET A 337 11.48 -4.68 -15.68
N VAL A 338 12.29 -3.61 -15.74
CA VAL A 338 12.85 -3.07 -16.99
C VAL A 338 13.98 -3.95 -17.51
N ARG A 339 14.77 -4.49 -16.61
CA ARG A 339 15.95 -5.30 -16.95
C ARG A 339 15.61 -6.75 -17.23
N GLU A 340 14.32 -7.12 -17.14
CA GLU A 340 13.85 -8.51 -17.23
C GLU A 340 14.55 -9.43 -16.22
N GLU A 341 14.98 -8.86 -15.11
CA GLU A 341 15.51 -9.56 -13.95
C GLU A 341 14.34 -10.07 -13.09
N PHE A 342 14.65 -10.92 -12.11
CA PHE A 342 13.64 -11.40 -11.17
C PHE A 342 13.05 -10.22 -10.39
N SER A 343 11.77 -9.92 -10.62
CA SER A 343 11.02 -8.85 -9.97
C SER A 343 9.95 -9.46 -9.08
N THR A 344 9.98 -9.11 -7.80
CA THR A 344 9.00 -9.53 -6.80
C THR A 344 7.95 -8.45 -6.58
N GLY A 345 6.90 -8.78 -5.82
CA GLY A 345 5.85 -7.85 -5.40
C GLY A 345 4.51 -8.11 -6.07
N SER A 346 3.49 -7.56 -5.45
CA SER A 346 2.09 -7.75 -5.85
C SER A 346 1.72 -6.97 -7.11
N SER A 347 0.83 -7.55 -7.90
CA SER A 347 0.20 -6.96 -9.07
C SER A 347 -1.33 -6.91 -8.89
N ILE A 348 -2.09 -6.67 -9.96
CA ILE A 348 -3.57 -6.53 -9.95
C ILE A 348 -4.25 -7.73 -9.29
N ALA A 349 -3.81 -8.95 -9.60
CA ALA A 349 -4.40 -10.17 -9.05
C ALA A 349 -4.29 -10.24 -7.51
N ALA A 350 -3.20 -9.77 -6.93
CA ALA A 350 -3.02 -9.68 -5.48
C ALA A 350 -3.88 -8.56 -4.88
N ALA A 351 -3.86 -7.36 -5.48
CA ALA A 351 -4.69 -6.24 -5.06
C ALA A 351 -6.19 -6.57 -5.09
N ARG A 352 -6.64 -7.38 -6.05
CA ARG A 352 -8.03 -7.85 -6.13
C ARG A 352 -8.41 -8.71 -4.93
N ARG A 353 -7.54 -9.62 -4.48
CA ARG A 353 -7.77 -10.44 -3.28
C ARG A 353 -7.80 -9.58 -2.02
N ASP A 354 -6.85 -8.64 -1.91
CA ASP A 354 -6.78 -7.74 -0.75
C ASP A 354 -8.00 -6.81 -0.69
N LEU A 355 -8.49 -6.32 -1.84
CA LEU A 355 -9.69 -5.49 -1.94
C LEU A 355 -10.95 -6.29 -1.50
N ARG A 356 -11.06 -7.56 -1.91
CA ARG A 356 -12.15 -8.43 -1.47
C ARG A 356 -12.15 -8.59 0.05
N SER A 357 -11.02 -8.97 0.64
CA SER A 357 -10.90 -9.10 2.10
C SER A 357 -11.20 -7.77 2.83
N ALA A 358 -10.79 -6.64 2.24
CA ALA A 358 -11.09 -5.31 2.77
C ALA A 358 -12.59 -5.00 2.74
N GLN A 359 -13.30 -5.37 1.66
CA GLN A 359 -14.74 -5.21 1.54
C GLN A 359 -15.50 -6.11 2.52
N GLU A 360 -15.09 -7.37 2.68
CA GLU A 360 -15.68 -8.29 3.67
C GLU A 360 -15.53 -7.75 5.11
N LEU A 361 -14.34 -7.24 5.46
CA LEU A 361 -14.09 -6.63 6.77
C LEU A 361 -14.95 -5.40 6.99
N TRP A 362 -15.06 -4.53 5.99
CA TRP A 362 -15.91 -3.34 6.05
C TRP A 362 -17.39 -3.70 6.21
N ILE A 363 -17.91 -4.69 5.46
CA ILE A 363 -19.30 -5.17 5.58
C ILE A 363 -19.58 -5.67 6.99
N ALA A 364 -18.70 -6.48 7.55
CA ALA A 364 -18.87 -7.00 8.91
C ALA A 364 -18.92 -5.85 9.95
N CYS A 365 -18.11 -4.81 9.77
CA CYS A 365 -18.18 -3.60 10.59
C CYS A 365 -19.52 -2.84 10.40
N ALA A 366 -20.00 -2.72 9.16
CA ALA A 366 -21.27 -2.05 8.86
C ALA A 366 -22.45 -2.79 9.50
N HIS A 367 -22.52 -4.10 9.37
CA HIS A 367 -23.55 -4.95 9.99
C HIS A 367 -23.53 -4.85 11.52
N THR A 368 -22.36 -4.92 12.13
CA THR A 368 -22.21 -4.80 13.59
C THR A 368 -22.65 -3.43 14.10
N ALA A 369 -22.50 -2.40 13.26
CA ALA A 369 -23.00 -1.05 13.56
C ALA A 369 -24.51 -0.86 13.30
N GLY A 370 -25.20 -1.90 12.83
CA GLY A 370 -26.62 -1.84 12.47
C GLY A 370 -26.92 -1.06 11.19
N SER A 371 -25.92 -0.85 10.33
CA SER A 371 -26.08 -0.17 9.05
C SER A 371 -26.58 -1.13 7.98
N THR A 372 -27.46 -0.63 7.10
CA THR A 372 -27.91 -1.38 5.93
C THR A 372 -26.90 -1.21 4.81
N VAL A 373 -26.45 -2.31 4.24
CA VAL A 373 -25.60 -2.32 3.04
C VAL A 373 -26.49 -2.59 1.82
N ASP A 374 -26.32 -1.80 0.77
CA ASP A 374 -27.05 -2.01 -0.50
C ASP A 374 -26.64 -3.36 -1.11
N PRO A 375 -27.58 -4.31 -1.30
CA PRO A 375 -27.26 -5.63 -1.85
C PRO A 375 -26.76 -5.58 -3.30
N THR A 376 -26.88 -4.44 -3.97
CA THR A 376 -26.42 -4.25 -5.36
C THR A 376 -25.01 -3.69 -5.46
N CYS A 377 -24.39 -3.22 -4.37
CA CYS A 377 -22.99 -2.78 -4.39
C CYS A 377 -22.03 -3.97 -4.50
N GLU A 378 -20.79 -3.71 -4.93
CA GLU A 378 -19.79 -4.77 -5.12
C GLU A 378 -19.51 -5.54 -3.82
N ALA A 379 -19.29 -4.82 -2.74
CA ALA A 379 -18.98 -5.44 -1.45
C ALA A 379 -20.02 -6.46 -1.01
N ALA A 380 -21.33 -6.20 -1.26
CA ALA A 380 -22.39 -7.12 -0.90
C ALA A 380 -22.54 -8.33 -1.84
N ARG A 381 -21.95 -8.27 -3.04
CA ARG A 381 -22.01 -9.38 -4.02
C ARG A 381 -20.88 -10.38 -3.86
N GLU A 382 -19.77 -9.95 -3.25
CA GLU A 382 -18.56 -10.75 -3.07
C GLU A 382 -18.60 -11.61 -1.78
N VAL A 383 -19.56 -11.33 -0.89
CA VAL A 383 -19.86 -12.08 0.33
C VAL A 383 -21.05 -13.03 0.06
#